data_fb2a2d7d3932f0a79a9651d9cc445074
#
_entry.id   fb2a2d7d3932f0a79a9651d9cc445074
#
_cell.length_a   1.000
_cell.length_b   1.000
_cell.length_c   1.000
_cell.angle_alpha   90.00
_cell.angle_beta   90.00
_cell.angle_gamma   90.00
#
_symmetry.space_group_name_H-M   'P 1'
#
loop_
_entity.id
_entity.type
_entity.pdbx_description
1 polymer ?
#
loop_
_entity_poly.entity_id
_entity_poly.type
_entity_poly.pdbx_seq_one_letter_code
_entity_poly.pdbx_strand_id
1 'polypeptide(L)'
;GTGNALATLEDAGVVRLQGGTDRGVRVSVVSHGDRRQRYEQLALDYAVLHTQGESVVAQAPGREQRALTEAIRKSLKATGELGDRDVTISTLTPVFLDSKNRRLTDSYREGQILERYDAERRTSERYTIDRVTARSRTLTLTDEKGRSQLIKVRDMDSSWRLYQPGMLPVAEGEKLMLLGSHGKLRSGDSVTVEHITDRTLTVRQGERRHRLPVADGLKISQGYVTTPGKTVSEQGVVLAAVSARDTQAQTLNTLATSGDRVQIYTSLSEEDAHARLARSPLYRQAREQVSPEGKPLDTAMQQARDSLMPVTEKAVRQAITLAQGSSVVFSRQDVVLEALKAHPSVTPYGIHHTFAELVQRGEILSVPGDGSASRYVSAETWLQEKAILRTMAEGKSTQRPLMETVDLS
;
A
#
# COMPACT_ATOMS: atom_id res chain seq x y z
N GLY A 1 -23.40 -10.04 7.55
CA GLY A 1 -22.36 -9.63 8.41
C GLY A 1 -21.56 -8.37 8.06
N THR A 2 -21.58 -7.85 6.84
CA THR A 2 -20.80 -6.65 6.47
C THR A 2 -21.38 -5.36 7.05
N GLY A 3 -22.68 -5.29 7.31
CA GLY A 3 -23.33 -4.10 7.86
C GLY A 3 -22.89 -3.74 9.28
N ASN A 4 -22.65 -4.72 10.13
CA ASN A 4 -22.27 -4.47 11.54
C ASN A 4 -20.79 -4.05 11.68
N ALA A 5 -19.89 -4.58 10.85
CA ALA A 5 -18.49 -4.18 10.85
C ALA A 5 -18.32 -2.72 10.39
N LEU A 6 -19.17 -2.29 9.47
CA LEU A 6 -19.20 -0.93 8.95
C LEU A 6 -19.76 0.07 9.96
N ALA A 7 -20.85 -0.28 10.65
CA ALA A 7 -21.41 0.53 11.73
C ALA A 7 -20.40 0.68 12.88
N THR A 8 -19.62 -0.35 13.16
CA THR A 8 -18.61 -0.37 14.21
C THR A 8 -17.38 0.48 13.85
N LEU A 9 -17.01 0.56 12.58
CA LEU A 9 -15.97 1.46 12.10
C LEU A 9 -16.40 2.94 12.21
N GLU A 10 -17.67 3.25 11.91
CA GLU A 10 -18.23 4.57 12.15
C GLU A 10 -18.18 4.92 13.65
N ASP A 11 -18.51 3.97 14.49
CA ASP A 11 -18.51 4.11 15.93
C ASP A 11 -17.08 4.20 16.52
N ALA A 12 -16.07 3.66 15.86
CA ALA A 12 -14.68 3.61 16.34
C ALA A 12 -13.80 4.81 15.93
N GLY A 13 -14.38 5.91 15.48
CA GLY A 13 -13.64 7.12 15.14
C GLY A 13 -13.57 7.42 13.65
N VAL A 14 -14.42 6.80 12.85
CA VAL A 14 -14.58 7.09 11.43
C VAL A 14 -15.63 8.16 11.22
N VAL A 15 -15.26 9.22 10.50
CA VAL A 15 -16.20 10.29 10.14
C VAL A 15 -16.81 10.00 8.78
N ARG A 16 -18.13 10.08 8.70
CA ARG A 16 -18.86 9.94 7.45
C ARG A 16 -18.86 11.26 6.69
N LEU A 17 -18.19 11.28 5.54
CA LEU A 17 -18.22 12.42 4.62
C LEU A 17 -19.23 12.13 3.50
N GLN A 18 -20.17 13.04 3.31
CA GLN A 18 -21.08 12.96 2.17
C GLN A 18 -20.38 13.49 0.93
N GLY A 19 -20.02 12.60 0.01
CA GLY A 19 -19.67 12.98 -1.36
C GLY A 19 -20.94 13.17 -2.18
N GLY A 20 -20.87 13.87 -3.32
CA GLY A 20 -22.02 14.27 -4.17
C GLY A 20 -22.85 13.14 -4.79
N THR A 21 -22.77 11.94 -4.31
CA THR A 21 -23.65 10.80 -4.53
C THR A 21 -24.16 10.33 -3.17
N ASP A 22 -25.32 9.74 -3.08
CA ASP A 22 -26.00 9.27 -1.84
C ASP A 22 -25.17 8.31 -0.96
N ARG A 23 -23.90 8.11 -1.28
CA ARG A 23 -22.95 7.26 -0.54
C ARG A 23 -21.99 8.14 0.26
N GLY A 24 -22.10 8.09 1.57
CA GLY A 24 -21.15 8.78 2.45
C GLY A 24 -19.76 8.18 2.38
N VAL A 25 -18.72 9.02 2.29
CA VAL A 25 -17.32 8.60 2.42
C VAL A 25 -16.96 8.56 3.89
N ARG A 26 -16.31 7.50 4.33
CA ARG A 26 -15.86 7.32 5.72
C ARG A 26 -14.38 7.60 5.82
N VAL A 27 -14.01 8.45 6.74
CA VAL A 27 -12.62 8.82 6.98
C VAL A 27 -12.21 8.43 8.38
N SER A 28 -11.13 7.67 8.49
CA SER A 28 -10.47 7.39 9.77
C SER A 28 -9.04 7.91 9.73
N VAL A 29 -8.46 8.20 10.90
CA VAL A 29 -7.11 8.70 11.04
C VAL A 29 -6.31 7.75 11.92
N VAL A 30 -5.13 7.35 11.43
CA VAL A 30 -4.14 6.59 12.18
C VAL A 30 -2.92 7.48 12.37
N SER A 31 -2.65 7.84 13.62
CA SER A 31 -1.52 8.69 13.98
C SER A 31 -0.30 7.85 14.33
N HIS A 32 0.81 8.08 13.64
CA HIS A 32 2.09 7.45 13.95
C HIS A 32 3.25 8.37 13.59
N GLY A 33 4.07 8.75 14.58
CA GLY A 33 5.17 9.69 14.39
C GLY A 33 6.30 9.15 13.52
N ASP A 34 6.61 7.87 13.60
CA ASP A 34 7.66 7.22 12.83
C ASP A 34 7.15 6.82 11.44
N ARG A 35 7.83 7.30 10.39
CA ARG A 35 7.49 7.01 8.99
C ARG A 35 7.52 5.53 8.67
N ARG A 36 8.54 4.81 9.13
CA ARG A 36 8.68 3.37 8.92
C ARG A 36 7.51 2.61 9.54
N GLN A 37 7.16 2.94 10.76
CA GLN A 37 6.04 2.32 11.44
C GLN A 37 4.69 2.67 10.81
N ARG A 38 4.52 3.90 10.32
CA ARG A 38 3.33 4.27 9.54
C ARG A 38 3.17 3.39 8.30
N TYR A 39 4.23 3.18 7.56
CA TYR A 39 4.22 2.35 6.36
C TYR A 39 3.99 0.87 6.69
N GLU A 40 4.62 0.36 7.73
CA GLU A 40 4.37 -1.01 8.20
C GLU A 40 2.89 -1.20 8.59
N GLN A 41 2.33 -0.23 9.27
CA GLN A 41 0.93 -0.28 9.70
C GLN A 41 -0.05 -0.20 8.52
N LEU A 42 0.19 0.70 7.59
CA LEU A 42 -0.59 0.78 6.35
C LEU A 42 -0.48 -0.51 5.55
N ALA A 43 0.73 -1.02 5.38
CA ALA A 43 0.98 -2.26 4.64
C ALA A 43 0.29 -3.47 5.27
N LEU A 44 0.27 -3.54 6.58
CA LEU A 44 -0.43 -4.58 7.31
C LEU A 44 -1.94 -4.49 7.11
N ASP A 45 -2.51 -3.32 7.22
CA ASP A 45 -3.93 -3.09 6.97
C ASP A 45 -4.31 -3.41 5.52
N TYR A 46 -3.44 -3.06 4.58
CA TYR A 46 -3.61 -3.43 3.17
C TYR A 46 -3.72 -4.95 3.01
N ALA A 47 -2.77 -5.69 3.57
CA ALA A 47 -2.74 -7.14 3.48
C ALA A 47 -3.98 -7.79 4.12
N VAL A 48 -4.41 -7.28 5.26
CA VAL A 48 -5.61 -7.76 5.95
C VAL A 48 -6.87 -7.54 5.10
N LEU A 49 -7.05 -6.35 4.57
CA LEU A 49 -8.19 -6.02 3.71
C LEU A 49 -8.19 -6.85 2.43
N HIS A 50 -7.02 -7.06 1.84
CA HIS A 50 -6.86 -7.91 0.66
C HIS A 50 -7.26 -9.36 0.97
N THR A 51 -6.82 -9.90 2.11
CA THR A 51 -7.18 -11.25 2.55
C THR A 51 -8.70 -11.41 2.75
N GLN A 52 -9.39 -10.35 3.16
CA GLN A 52 -10.84 -10.32 3.31
C GLN A 52 -11.60 -10.17 1.99
N GLY A 53 -10.90 -10.07 0.86
CA GLY A 53 -11.52 -9.86 -0.45
C GLY A 53 -11.96 -8.42 -0.72
N GLU A 54 -11.53 -7.47 0.10
CA GLU A 54 -11.84 -6.05 -0.10
C GLU A 54 -11.02 -5.46 -1.25
N SER A 55 -11.64 -4.58 -2.02
CA SER A 55 -10.91 -3.75 -2.98
C SER A 55 -10.16 -2.67 -2.23
N VAL A 56 -8.85 -2.70 -2.26
CA VAL A 56 -7.99 -1.79 -1.52
C VAL A 56 -6.94 -1.16 -2.44
N VAL A 57 -6.70 0.12 -2.25
CA VAL A 57 -5.61 0.85 -2.91
C VAL A 57 -4.93 1.77 -1.90
N ALA A 58 -3.63 1.88 -2.00
CA ALA A 58 -2.87 2.85 -1.22
C ALA A 58 -2.61 4.11 -2.04
N GLN A 59 -2.51 5.25 -1.37
CA GLN A 59 -2.14 6.52 -1.98
C GLN A 59 -0.98 7.15 -1.22
N ALA A 60 -0.02 7.66 -1.96
CA ALA A 60 1.12 8.40 -1.42
C ALA A 60 1.70 9.33 -2.48
N PRO A 61 2.39 10.43 -2.06
CA PRO A 61 3.15 11.26 -2.99
C PRO A 61 4.17 10.44 -3.78
N GLY A 62 4.48 10.85 -5.00
CA GLY A 62 5.34 10.09 -5.92
C GLY A 62 6.68 9.64 -5.32
N ARG A 63 7.32 10.51 -4.53
CA ARG A 63 8.60 10.21 -3.85
C ARG A 63 8.51 9.08 -2.80
N GLU A 64 7.32 8.78 -2.30
CA GLU A 64 7.08 7.79 -1.25
C GLU A 64 6.49 6.48 -1.77
N GLN A 65 6.04 6.44 -3.02
CA GLN A 65 5.33 5.30 -3.58
C GLN A 65 6.17 4.03 -3.61
N ARG A 66 7.45 4.15 -3.91
CA ARG A 66 8.37 3.00 -3.96
C ARG A 66 8.52 2.33 -2.60
N ALA A 67 8.81 3.11 -1.57
CA ALA A 67 8.98 2.60 -0.20
C ALA A 67 7.69 1.96 0.32
N LEU A 68 6.55 2.58 0.05
CA LEU A 68 5.25 2.06 0.45
C LEU A 68 4.89 0.77 -0.32
N THR A 69 5.17 0.72 -1.60
CA THR A 69 4.99 -0.49 -2.42
C THR A 69 5.82 -1.66 -1.87
N GLU A 70 7.08 -1.42 -1.52
CA GLU A 70 7.95 -2.45 -0.92
C GLU A 70 7.38 -2.97 0.41
N ALA A 71 6.87 -2.08 1.26
CA ALA A 71 6.24 -2.46 2.52
C ALA A 71 4.97 -3.30 2.30
N ILE A 72 4.12 -2.92 1.37
CA ILE A 72 2.90 -3.65 1.02
C ILE A 72 3.24 -5.04 0.47
N ARG A 73 4.19 -5.14 -0.45
CA ARG A 73 4.62 -6.42 -1.00
C ARG A 73 5.17 -7.36 0.07
N LYS A 74 5.94 -6.83 1.00
CA LYS A 74 6.47 -7.59 2.15
C LYS A 74 5.33 -8.16 3.00
N SER A 75 4.31 -7.38 3.30
CA SER A 75 3.14 -7.81 4.06
C SER A 75 2.33 -8.87 3.30
N LEU A 76 2.14 -8.69 1.99
CA LEU A 76 1.43 -9.66 1.16
C LEU A 76 2.20 -10.99 1.04
N LYS A 77 3.51 -10.96 0.98
CA LYS A 77 4.34 -12.19 1.02
C LYS A 77 4.20 -12.92 2.36
N ALA A 78 4.22 -12.17 3.44
CA ALA A 78 4.09 -12.73 4.79
C ALA A 78 2.71 -13.37 5.03
N THR A 79 1.65 -12.89 4.38
CA THR A 79 0.30 -13.49 4.46
C THR A 79 0.06 -14.60 3.45
N GLY A 80 1.00 -14.85 2.55
CA GLY A 80 0.84 -15.84 1.48
C GLY A 80 -0.01 -15.37 0.28
N GLU A 81 -0.43 -14.11 0.27
CA GLU A 81 -1.19 -13.53 -0.84
C GLU A 81 -0.32 -13.27 -2.08
N LEU A 82 0.97 -13.08 -1.85
CA LEU A 82 1.98 -12.88 -2.87
C LEU A 82 3.01 -14.01 -2.77
N GLY A 83 3.38 -14.63 -3.91
CA GLY A 83 4.40 -15.67 -3.94
C GLY A 83 5.76 -15.17 -3.47
N ASP A 84 6.55 -16.05 -2.88
CA ASP A 84 7.86 -15.71 -2.30
C ASP A 84 8.90 -15.38 -3.36
N ARG A 85 8.78 -15.98 -4.55
CA ARG A 85 9.76 -15.83 -5.63
C ARG A 85 9.43 -14.64 -6.52
N ASP A 86 10.35 -13.69 -6.59
CA ASP A 86 10.32 -12.61 -7.56
C ASP A 86 10.99 -13.01 -8.86
N VAL A 87 10.35 -12.67 -9.96
CA VAL A 87 10.95 -12.71 -11.30
C VAL A 87 11.10 -11.26 -11.75
N THR A 88 12.29 -10.89 -12.20
CA THR A 88 12.56 -9.54 -12.69
C THR A 88 12.11 -9.41 -14.14
N ILE A 89 11.19 -8.49 -14.39
CA ILE A 89 10.60 -8.22 -15.70
C ILE A 89 11.11 -6.90 -16.24
N SER A 90 11.51 -6.88 -17.52
CA SER A 90 11.86 -5.63 -18.21
C SER A 90 10.61 -4.80 -18.46
N THR A 91 10.65 -3.53 -18.12
CA THR A 91 9.52 -2.61 -18.22
C THR A 91 9.85 -1.35 -19.01
N LEU A 92 8.80 -0.73 -19.53
CA LEU A 92 8.86 0.58 -20.18
C LEU A 92 7.89 1.52 -19.46
N THR A 93 8.44 2.53 -18.79
CA THR A 93 7.64 3.53 -18.09
C THR A 93 7.45 4.75 -18.99
N PRO A 94 6.20 5.18 -19.27
CA PRO A 94 5.96 6.37 -20.08
C PRO A 94 6.54 7.62 -19.43
N VAL A 95 7.18 8.45 -20.24
CA VAL A 95 7.65 9.79 -19.87
C VAL A 95 6.78 10.80 -20.61
N PHE A 96 5.96 11.53 -19.86
CA PHE A 96 5.04 12.50 -20.45
C PHE A 96 5.75 13.83 -20.69
N LEU A 97 5.76 14.26 -21.96
CA LEU A 97 6.33 15.54 -22.38
C LEU A 97 5.23 16.38 -23.03
N ASP A 98 5.12 17.63 -22.62
CA ASP A 98 4.28 18.60 -23.32
C ASP A 98 4.91 19.00 -24.67
N SER A 99 4.20 19.75 -25.49
CA SER A 99 4.67 20.14 -26.82
C SER A 99 5.95 20.97 -26.78
N LYS A 100 6.16 21.76 -25.76
CA LYS A 100 7.38 22.56 -25.57
C LYS A 100 8.56 21.68 -25.19
N ASN A 101 8.39 20.82 -24.19
CA ASN A 101 9.47 19.96 -23.69
C ASN A 101 9.88 18.88 -24.70
N ARG A 102 8.96 18.41 -25.56
CA ARG A 102 9.31 17.48 -26.66
C ARG A 102 10.37 18.02 -27.60
N ARG A 103 10.47 19.33 -27.74
CA ARG A 103 11.38 19.99 -28.65
C ARG A 103 12.71 20.44 -28.01
N LEU A 104 12.93 20.00 -26.76
CA LEU A 104 14.16 20.28 -26.03
C LEU A 104 15.04 19.04 -25.93
N THR A 105 16.32 19.17 -26.26
CA THR A 105 17.27 18.05 -26.12
C THR A 105 17.42 17.58 -24.69
N ASP A 106 17.26 18.46 -23.69
CA ASP A 106 17.34 18.15 -22.27
C ASP A 106 16.27 17.17 -21.79
N SER A 107 15.19 17.02 -22.56
CA SER A 107 14.10 16.08 -22.25
C SER A 107 14.43 14.64 -22.59
N TYR A 108 15.52 14.40 -23.32
CA TYR A 108 15.87 13.06 -23.81
C TYR A 108 17.20 12.59 -23.26
N ARG A 109 17.32 11.29 -23.05
CA ARG A 109 18.54 10.65 -22.53
C ARG A 109 18.90 9.40 -23.32
N GLU A 110 20.18 9.09 -23.39
CA GLU A 110 20.67 7.84 -23.97
C GLU A 110 20.04 6.63 -23.24
N GLY A 111 19.68 5.62 -24.00
CA GLY A 111 19.06 4.40 -23.50
C GLY A 111 17.54 4.44 -23.41
N GLN A 112 16.92 5.61 -23.53
CA GLN A 112 15.47 5.70 -23.57
C GLN A 112 14.91 5.13 -24.88
N ILE A 113 13.64 4.74 -24.83
CA ILE A 113 12.93 4.17 -25.97
C ILE A 113 11.92 5.19 -26.51
N LEU A 114 11.93 5.37 -27.82
CA LEU A 114 10.92 6.14 -28.54
C LEU A 114 10.07 5.20 -29.37
N GLU A 115 8.75 5.32 -29.27
CA GLU A 115 7.80 4.63 -30.13
C GLU A 115 7.09 5.66 -31.00
N ARG A 116 7.04 5.39 -32.28
CA ARG A 116 6.27 6.17 -33.24
C ARG A 116 5.08 5.35 -33.73
N TYR A 117 3.89 5.89 -33.56
CA TYR A 117 2.67 5.28 -34.06
C TYR A 117 2.39 5.75 -35.49
N ASP A 118 2.26 4.79 -36.41
CA ASP A 118 1.85 5.04 -37.78
C ASP A 118 0.34 4.70 -37.90
N ALA A 119 -0.47 5.76 -38.01
CA ALA A 119 -1.93 5.63 -38.09
C ALA A 119 -2.40 4.95 -39.39
N GLU A 120 -1.67 5.09 -40.51
CA GLU A 120 -2.01 4.48 -41.77
C GLU A 120 -1.80 2.97 -41.73
N ARG A 121 -0.67 2.54 -41.19
CA ARG A 121 -0.33 1.09 -41.09
C ARG A 121 -0.86 0.45 -39.84
N ARG A 122 -1.37 1.23 -38.86
CA ARG A 122 -1.79 0.79 -37.52
C ARG A 122 -0.69 0.01 -36.77
N THR A 123 0.55 0.41 -36.96
CA THR A 123 1.73 -0.20 -36.36
C THR A 123 2.51 0.82 -35.55
N SER A 124 3.25 0.34 -34.57
CA SER A 124 4.21 1.16 -33.84
C SER A 124 5.61 0.70 -34.18
N GLU A 125 6.49 1.68 -34.44
CA GLU A 125 7.92 1.44 -34.63
C GLU A 125 8.65 1.87 -33.36
N ARG A 126 9.59 1.06 -32.92
CA ARG A 126 10.35 1.27 -31.70
C ARG A 126 11.81 1.57 -32.01
N TYR A 127 12.34 2.59 -31.32
CA TYR A 127 13.71 3.04 -31.47
C TYR A 127 14.38 3.20 -30.11
N THR A 128 15.68 2.92 -30.05
CA THR A 128 16.51 3.23 -28.89
C THR A 128 17.26 4.54 -29.14
N ILE A 129 17.29 5.44 -28.18
CA ILE A 129 18.10 6.65 -28.24
C ILE A 129 19.55 6.28 -27.94
N ASP A 130 20.42 6.32 -28.97
CA ASP A 130 21.83 6.01 -28.82
C ASP A 130 22.63 7.24 -28.38
N ARG A 131 22.25 8.40 -28.86
CA ARG A 131 22.94 9.66 -28.59
C ARG A 131 22.00 10.85 -28.62
N VAL A 132 22.23 11.78 -27.69
CA VAL A 132 21.59 13.09 -27.66
C VAL A 132 22.65 14.12 -27.94
N THR A 133 22.54 14.86 -29.05
CA THR A 133 23.53 15.89 -29.45
C THR A 133 22.91 17.28 -29.27
N ALA A 134 23.28 17.94 -28.18
CA ALA A 134 22.75 19.26 -27.83
C ALA A 134 23.11 20.35 -28.85
N ARG A 135 24.33 20.28 -29.38
CA ARG A 135 24.85 21.28 -30.32
C ARG A 135 24.04 21.36 -31.61
N SER A 136 23.71 20.19 -32.19
CA SER A 136 22.91 20.10 -33.42
C SER A 136 21.41 19.94 -33.15
N ARG A 137 21.00 19.77 -31.89
CA ARG A 137 19.63 19.49 -31.48
C ARG A 137 19.06 18.28 -32.17
N THR A 138 19.81 17.17 -32.15
CA THR A 138 19.45 15.92 -32.81
C THR A 138 19.51 14.73 -31.87
N LEU A 139 18.75 13.73 -32.19
CA LEU A 139 18.78 12.40 -31.57
C LEU A 139 19.25 11.37 -32.59
N THR A 140 20.19 10.52 -32.21
CA THR A 140 20.58 9.35 -33.01
C THR A 140 19.80 8.17 -32.46
N LEU A 141 18.98 7.52 -33.32
CA LEU A 141 18.11 6.43 -32.99
C LEU A 141 18.53 5.16 -33.70
N THR A 142 18.37 4.02 -33.03
CA THR A 142 18.50 2.69 -33.64
C THR A 142 17.16 1.97 -33.58
N ASP A 143 16.68 1.46 -34.73
CA ASP A 143 15.46 0.68 -34.79
C ASP A 143 15.66 -0.79 -34.34
N GLU A 144 14.60 -1.57 -34.34
CA GLU A 144 14.62 -2.99 -33.93
C GLU A 144 15.48 -3.86 -34.85
N LYS A 145 15.71 -3.43 -36.07
CA LYS A 145 16.57 -4.11 -37.07
C LYS A 145 18.02 -3.66 -37.03
N GLY A 146 18.39 -2.79 -36.09
CA GLY A 146 19.73 -2.25 -35.95
C GLY A 146 20.08 -1.11 -36.88
N ARG A 147 19.10 -0.56 -37.62
CA ARG A 147 19.32 0.58 -38.52
C ARG A 147 19.36 1.88 -37.74
N SER A 148 20.33 2.73 -38.10
CA SER A 148 20.51 4.04 -37.47
C SER A 148 19.76 5.15 -38.21
N GLN A 149 19.18 6.08 -37.45
CA GLN A 149 18.42 7.20 -37.96
C GLN A 149 18.72 8.46 -37.14
N LEU A 150 18.82 9.60 -37.80
CA LEU A 150 18.99 10.89 -37.15
C LEU A 150 17.68 11.68 -37.21
N ILE A 151 17.24 12.20 -36.06
CA ILE A 151 16.01 12.99 -35.94
C ILE A 151 16.33 14.35 -35.33
N LYS A 152 15.73 15.41 -35.86
CA LYS A 152 15.76 16.74 -35.27
C LYS A 152 14.70 16.84 -34.16
N VAL A 153 15.12 17.26 -32.97
CA VAL A 153 14.22 17.39 -31.81
C VAL A 153 13.07 18.37 -32.07
N ARG A 154 13.30 19.40 -32.87
CA ARG A 154 12.26 20.36 -33.28
C ARG A 154 11.10 19.73 -34.04
N ASP A 155 11.32 18.57 -34.67
CA ASP A 155 10.29 17.85 -35.43
C ASP A 155 9.51 16.84 -34.60
N MET A 156 9.78 16.74 -33.29
CA MET A 156 9.06 15.86 -32.39
C MET A 156 7.63 16.36 -32.15
N ASP A 157 6.69 15.46 -32.32
CA ASP A 157 5.26 15.72 -32.15
C ASP A 157 4.59 14.63 -31.27
N SER A 158 3.29 14.66 -31.17
CA SER A 158 2.51 13.71 -30.35
C SER A 158 2.47 12.28 -30.90
N SER A 159 2.93 12.04 -32.13
CA SER A 159 3.07 10.68 -32.69
C SER A 159 4.22 9.91 -32.05
N TRP A 160 5.15 10.61 -31.40
CA TRP A 160 6.27 10.02 -30.68
C TRP A 160 5.94 9.90 -29.20
N ARG A 161 6.16 8.72 -28.65
CA ARG A 161 6.04 8.44 -27.21
C ARG A 161 7.37 8.02 -26.64
N LEU A 162 7.74 8.64 -25.52
CA LEU A 162 9.00 8.38 -24.83
C LEU A 162 8.78 7.45 -23.64
N TYR A 163 9.69 6.49 -23.48
CA TYR A 163 9.68 5.53 -22.38
C TYR A 163 11.03 5.43 -21.71
N GLN A 164 11.02 5.29 -20.42
CA GLN A 164 12.20 4.95 -19.63
C GLN A 164 12.23 3.45 -19.40
N PRO A 165 13.26 2.72 -19.88
CA PRO A 165 13.44 1.31 -19.55
C PRO A 165 13.71 1.12 -18.07
N GLY A 166 13.20 0.04 -17.52
CA GLY A 166 13.41 -0.32 -16.14
C GLY A 166 13.25 -1.81 -15.92
N MET A 167 13.37 -2.21 -14.67
CA MET A 167 13.19 -3.58 -14.22
C MET A 167 12.21 -3.58 -13.07
N LEU A 168 11.32 -4.56 -13.04
CA LEU A 168 10.28 -4.67 -12.02
C LEU A 168 10.28 -6.08 -11.45
N PRO A 169 10.38 -6.24 -10.12
CA PRO A 169 10.17 -7.53 -9.49
C PRO A 169 8.67 -7.87 -9.51
N VAL A 170 8.35 -9.05 -9.98
CA VAL A 170 6.97 -9.54 -10.10
C VAL A 170 6.89 -10.94 -9.53
N ALA A 171 5.93 -11.18 -8.66
CA ALA A 171 5.63 -12.48 -8.09
C ALA A 171 4.23 -12.95 -8.49
N GLU A 172 3.94 -14.23 -8.32
CA GLU A 172 2.58 -14.74 -8.47
C GLU A 172 1.65 -14.08 -7.45
N GLY A 173 0.48 -13.66 -7.89
CA GLY A 173 -0.47 -12.87 -7.09
C GLY A 173 -0.26 -11.36 -7.19
N GLU A 174 0.76 -10.90 -7.90
CA GLU A 174 1.08 -9.47 -8.03
C GLU A 174 -0.06 -8.69 -8.68
N LYS A 175 -0.40 -7.56 -8.08
CA LYS A 175 -1.29 -6.58 -8.68
C LYS A 175 -0.49 -5.65 -9.57
N LEU A 176 -0.81 -5.63 -10.85
CA LEU A 176 -0.18 -4.77 -11.84
C LEU A 176 -1.17 -3.78 -12.43
N MET A 177 -0.67 -2.61 -12.76
CA MET A 177 -1.39 -1.59 -13.53
C MET A 177 -0.77 -1.47 -14.91
N LEU A 178 -1.59 -1.48 -15.95
CA LEU A 178 -1.16 -1.27 -17.33
C LEU A 178 -0.89 0.21 -17.54
N LEU A 179 0.30 0.54 -18.02
CA LEU A 179 0.71 1.89 -18.40
C LEU A 179 0.61 2.12 -19.93
N GLY A 180 0.26 1.09 -20.64
CA GLY A 180 0.05 1.10 -22.09
C GLY A 180 -0.81 -0.08 -22.49
N SER A 181 -1.27 -0.08 -23.74
CA SER A 181 -2.11 -1.15 -24.27
C SER A 181 -1.30 -2.40 -24.60
N HIS A 182 -1.83 -3.56 -24.24
CA HIS A 182 -1.31 -4.88 -24.59
C HIS A 182 -2.49 -5.76 -25.03
N GLY A 183 -2.61 -6.03 -26.31
CA GLY A 183 -3.73 -6.79 -26.85
C GLY A 183 -5.07 -6.10 -26.56
N LYS A 184 -5.95 -6.79 -25.83
CA LYS A 184 -7.25 -6.26 -25.39
C LYS A 184 -7.18 -5.45 -24.09
N LEU A 185 -6.06 -5.49 -23.39
CA LEU A 185 -5.84 -4.72 -22.19
C LEU A 185 -5.46 -3.28 -22.54
N ARG A 186 -6.01 -2.33 -21.80
CA ARG A 186 -5.82 -0.90 -22.02
C ARG A 186 -5.02 -0.25 -20.90
N SER A 187 -4.41 0.88 -21.20
CA SER A 187 -3.77 1.71 -20.20
C SER A 187 -4.75 2.04 -19.07
N GLY A 188 -4.30 1.90 -17.83
CA GLY A 188 -5.13 2.09 -16.64
C GLY A 188 -5.81 0.84 -16.12
N ASP A 189 -5.83 -0.25 -16.88
CA ASP A 189 -6.39 -1.51 -16.43
C ASP A 189 -5.54 -2.11 -15.29
N SER A 190 -6.22 -2.69 -14.31
CA SER A 190 -5.62 -3.47 -13.22
C SER A 190 -5.73 -4.96 -13.52
N VAL A 191 -4.65 -5.69 -13.30
CA VAL A 191 -4.60 -7.14 -13.50
C VAL A 191 -3.89 -7.83 -12.35
N THR A 192 -4.16 -9.12 -12.17
CA THR A 192 -3.48 -9.97 -11.18
C THR A 192 -2.65 -11.02 -11.90
N VAL A 193 -1.41 -11.19 -11.47
CA VAL A 193 -0.49 -12.18 -12.03
C VAL A 193 -0.86 -13.57 -11.53
N GLU A 194 -1.17 -14.49 -12.45
CA GLU A 194 -1.45 -15.89 -12.12
C GLU A 194 -0.24 -16.78 -12.29
N HIS A 195 0.53 -16.57 -13.35
CA HIS A 195 1.66 -17.43 -13.69
C HIS A 195 2.75 -16.67 -14.43
N ILE A 196 4.00 -17.01 -14.14
CA ILE A 196 5.18 -16.39 -14.74
C ILE A 196 6.07 -17.48 -15.33
N THR A 197 6.37 -17.33 -16.61
CA THR A 197 7.39 -18.15 -17.30
C THR A 197 8.51 -17.24 -17.81
N ASP A 198 9.59 -17.82 -18.35
CA ASP A 198 10.69 -17.06 -18.94
C ASP A 198 10.26 -16.14 -20.09
N ARG A 199 9.15 -16.46 -20.75
CA ARG A 199 8.69 -15.78 -21.96
C ARG A 199 7.37 -15.06 -21.82
N THR A 200 6.55 -15.46 -20.88
CA THR A 200 5.17 -14.99 -20.74
C THR A 200 4.78 -14.70 -19.32
N LEU A 201 3.99 -13.66 -19.16
CA LEU A 201 3.30 -13.30 -17.95
C LEU A 201 1.82 -13.55 -18.18
N THR A 202 1.24 -14.52 -17.46
CA THR A 202 -0.21 -14.76 -17.51
C THR A 202 -0.88 -13.93 -16.44
N VAL A 203 -1.77 -13.06 -16.85
CA VAL A 203 -2.51 -12.14 -15.97
C VAL A 203 -4.01 -12.35 -16.10
N ARG A 204 -4.73 -12.01 -15.06
CA ARG A 204 -6.19 -12.10 -15.01
C ARG A 204 -6.79 -10.72 -14.80
N GLN A 205 -7.80 -10.40 -15.61
CA GLN A 205 -8.67 -9.25 -15.40
C GLN A 205 -10.10 -9.79 -15.22
N GLY A 206 -10.60 -9.75 -13.99
CA GLY A 206 -11.84 -10.43 -13.66
C GLY A 206 -11.74 -11.94 -13.91
N GLU A 207 -12.54 -12.47 -14.79
CA GLU A 207 -12.52 -13.89 -15.21
C GLU A 207 -11.71 -14.13 -16.49
N ARG A 208 -11.23 -13.08 -17.15
CA ARG A 208 -10.48 -13.17 -18.39
C ARG A 208 -8.99 -13.27 -18.13
N ARG A 209 -8.34 -14.19 -18.82
CA ARG A 209 -6.88 -14.37 -18.78
C ARG A 209 -6.25 -13.81 -20.04
N HIS A 210 -5.09 -13.20 -19.86
CA HIS A 210 -4.28 -12.63 -20.92
C HIS A 210 -2.84 -13.09 -20.76
N ARG A 211 -2.18 -13.36 -21.88
CA ARG A 211 -0.75 -13.67 -21.90
C ARG A 211 0.02 -12.49 -22.44
N LEU A 212 0.96 -12.00 -21.65
CA LEU A 212 1.82 -10.88 -22.02
C LEU A 212 3.22 -11.40 -22.32
N PRO A 213 3.75 -11.23 -23.55
CA PRO A 213 5.13 -11.59 -23.85
C PRO A 213 6.08 -10.61 -23.16
N VAL A 214 7.09 -11.15 -22.45
CA VAL A 214 8.01 -10.33 -21.65
C VAL A 214 9.26 -9.85 -22.40
N ALA A 215 9.45 -10.27 -23.66
CA ALA A 215 10.70 -10.09 -24.38
C ALA A 215 11.08 -8.63 -24.66
N ASP A 216 10.12 -7.73 -24.89
CA ASP A 216 10.36 -6.38 -25.41
C ASP A 216 10.11 -5.26 -24.40
N GLY A 217 9.98 -5.59 -23.15
CA GLY A 217 9.59 -4.65 -22.11
C GLY A 217 8.10 -4.40 -22.06
N LEU A 218 7.54 -4.55 -20.88
CA LEU A 218 6.11 -4.36 -20.65
C LEU A 218 5.83 -2.98 -20.06
N LYS A 219 4.77 -2.35 -20.52
CA LYS A 219 4.29 -1.07 -20.00
C LYS A 219 3.39 -1.33 -18.81
N ILE A 220 4.02 -1.69 -17.69
CA ILE A 220 3.37 -2.08 -16.45
C ILE A 220 4.06 -1.42 -15.24
N SER A 221 3.30 -1.26 -14.18
CA SER A 221 3.80 -0.94 -12.85
C SER A 221 3.09 -1.80 -11.81
N GLN A 222 3.63 -1.85 -10.60
CA GLN A 222 2.90 -2.45 -9.48
C GLN A 222 1.72 -1.54 -9.12
N GLY A 223 0.54 -2.14 -8.97
CA GLY A 223 -0.72 -1.42 -8.87
C GLY A 223 -1.20 -1.14 -7.43
N TYR A 224 -0.32 -1.17 -6.44
CA TYR A 224 -0.71 -1.01 -5.04
C TYR A 224 -0.88 0.44 -4.61
N VAL A 225 -0.01 1.33 -5.10
CA VAL A 225 0.06 2.72 -4.67
C VAL A 225 -0.18 3.66 -5.85
N THR A 226 -1.13 4.57 -5.69
CA THR A 226 -1.45 5.60 -6.68
C THR A 226 -1.17 6.99 -6.13
N THR A 227 -1.14 7.98 -7.01
CA THR A 227 -1.01 9.39 -6.63
C THR A 227 -2.33 9.89 -6.04
N PRO A 228 -2.30 10.69 -4.96
CA PRO A 228 -3.51 11.32 -4.42
C PRO A 228 -4.29 12.12 -5.47
N GLY A 229 -5.61 12.04 -5.41
CA GLY A 229 -6.51 12.76 -6.32
C GLY A 229 -6.89 12.02 -7.60
N LYS A 230 -6.31 10.85 -7.87
CA LYS A 230 -6.81 9.98 -8.93
C LYS A 230 -8.07 9.26 -8.47
N THR A 231 -9.09 9.24 -9.33
CA THR A 231 -10.33 8.53 -9.06
C THR A 231 -10.04 7.03 -8.91
N VAL A 232 -10.36 6.50 -7.76
CA VAL A 232 -10.37 5.07 -7.50
C VAL A 232 -11.78 4.56 -7.80
N SER A 233 -11.90 3.30 -8.24
CA SER A 233 -13.22 2.70 -8.47
C SER A 233 -14.15 2.92 -7.27
N GLU A 234 -15.39 3.25 -7.53
CA GLU A 234 -16.38 3.77 -6.57
C GLU A 234 -16.65 2.90 -5.34
N GLN A 235 -16.07 1.70 -5.25
CA GLN A 235 -16.31 0.74 -4.16
C GLN A 235 -14.99 0.19 -3.63
N GLY A 236 -14.25 0.99 -2.91
CA GLY A 236 -12.98 0.52 -2.38
C GLY A 236 -12.54 1.24 -1.12
N VAL A 237 -11.58 0.64 -0.46
CA VAL A 237 -10.89 1.21 0.68
C VAL A 237 -9.62 1.88 0.19
N VAL A 238 -9.45 3.15 0.53
CA VAL A 238 -8.24 3.91 0.25
C VAL A 238 -7.44 4.06 1.53
N LEU A 239 -6.20 3.61 1.50
CA LEU A 239 -5.24 3.79 2.59
C LEU A 239 -4.24 4.86 2.17
N ALA A 240 -4.32 6.04 2.77
CA ALA A 240 -3.53 7.20 2.34
C ALA A 240 -2.42 7.52 3.34
N ALA A 241 -1.17 7.48 2.88
CA ALA A 241 -0.03 7.96 3.64
C ALA A 241 0.16 9.46 3.38
N VAL A 242 -0.03 10.27 4.41
CA VAL A 242 0.05 11.73 4.31
C VAL A 242 1.02 12.25 5.36
N SER A 243 2.06 12.97 4.94
CA SER A 243 2.96 13.64 5.88
C SER A 243 2.26 14.81 6.57
N ALA A 244 2.78 15.23 7.72
CA ALA A 244 2.29 16.43 8.40
C ALA A 244 2.34 17.67 7.49
N ARG A 245 3.37 17.73 6.63
CA ARG A 245 3.59 18.82 5.68
C ARG A 245 2.51 18.89 4.60
N ASP A 246 2.04 17.72 4.12
CA ASP A 246 1.04 17.61 3.06
C ASP A 246 -0.40 17.53 3.61
N THR A 247 -0.57 17.58 4.92
CA THR A 247 -1.87 17.53 5.59
C THR A 247 -2.56 18.91 5.57
N GLN A 248 -2.79 19.41 4.39
CA GLN A 248 -3.62 20.59 4.19
C GLN A 248 -5.07 20.18 3.99
N ALA A 249 -6.01 21.05 4.39
CA ALA A 249 -7.44 20.78 4.27
C ALA A 249 -7.85 20.36 2.84
N GLN A 250 -7.22 20.94 1.83
CA GLN A 250 -7.49 20.63 0.43
C GLN A 250 -7.02 19.21 0.06
N THR A 251 -5.84 18.79 0.52
CA THR A 251 -5.33 17.42 0.29
C THR A 251 -6.22 16.39 0.95
N LEU A 252 -6.60 16.62 2.20
CA LEU A 252 -7.49 15.74 2.95
C LEU A 252 -8.87 15.67 2.32
N ASN A 253 -9.38 16.78 1.81
CA ASN A 253 -10.64 16.83 1.10
C ASN A 253 -10.62 16.00 -0.19
N THR A 254 -9.52 16.10 -0.95
CA THR A 254 -9.31 15.31 -2.15
C THR A 254 -9.21 13.82 -1.83
N LEU A 255 -8.49 13.45 -0.77
CA LEU A 255 -8.39 12.08 -0.29
C LEU A 255 -9.74 11.54 0.17
N ALA A 256 -10.52 12.34 0.88
CA ALA A 256 -11.83 11.95 1.39
C ALA A 256 -12.85 11.66 0.28
N THR A 257 -12.65 12.21 -0.91
CA THR A 257 -13.51 11.95 -2.08
C THR A 257 -13.04 10.82 -2.98
N SER A 258 -11.92 10.17 -2.63
CA SER A 258 -11.25 9.18 -3.50
C SER A 258 -11.80 7.77 -3.40
N GLY A 259 -12.64 7.45 -2.43
CA GLY A 259 -13.19 6.09 -2.24
C GLY A 259 -14.31 6.05 -1.20
N ASP A 260 -14.95 4.90 -1.02
CA ASP A 260 -16.02 4.71 -0.03
C ASP A 260 -15.54 4.83 1.40
N ARG A 261 -14.33 4.35 1.66
CA ARG A 261 -13.66 4.42 2.96
C ARG A 261 -12.24 4.90 2.76
N VAL A 262 -11.84 5.89 3.50
CA VAL A 262 -10.48 6.43 3.46
C VAL A 262 -9.87 6.35 4.85
N GLN A 263 -8.75 5.68 4.98
CA GLN A 263 -7.96 5.66 6.20
C GLN A 263 -6.68 6.46 5.97
N ILE A 264 -6.46 7.45 6.79
CA ILE A 264 -5.34 8.38 6.67
C ILE A 264 -4.28 8.01 7.71
N TYR A 265 -3.07 7.76 7.22
CA TYR A 265 -1.89 7.49 8.05
C TYR A 265 -1.02 8.74 8.04
N THR A 266 -0.89 9.36 9.20
CA THR A 266 -0.20 10.66 9.33
C THR A 266 0.74 10.69 10.51
N SER A 267 1.75 11.56 10.46
CA SER A 267 2.62 11.85 11.58
C SER A 267 2.01 12.84 12.58
N LEU A 268 0.92 13.51 12.23
CA LEU A 268 0.18 14.37 13.13
C LEU A 268 -0.46 13.55 14.24
N SER A 269 -0.65 14.15 15.42
CA SER A 269 -1.53 13.58 16.44
C SER A 269 -2.94 13.44 15.90
N GLU A 270 -3.74 12.53 16.45
CA GLU A 270 -5.15 12.40 16.05
C GLU A 270 -5.90 13.73 16.21
N GLU A 271 -5.63 14.45 17.29
CA GLU A 271 -6.24 15.74 17.57
C GLU A 271 -5.91 16.79 16.51
N ASP A 272 -4.63 16.92 16.13
CA ASP A 272 -4.20 17.86 15.08
C ASP A 272 -4.72 17.47 13.71
N ALA A 273 -4.77 16.18 13.40
CA ALA A 273 -5.33 15.67 12.16
C ALA A 273 -6.82 15.98 12.05
N HIS A 274 -7.58 15.74 13.11
CA HIS A 274 -9.02 16.09 13.17
C HIS A 274 -9.25 17.59 13.10
N ALA A 275 -8.41 18.40 13.73
CA ALA A 275 -8.48 19.84 13.65
C ALA A 275 -8.28 20.37 12.22
N ARG A 276 -7.36 19.76 11.47
CA ARG A 276 -7.12 20.10 10.06
C ARG A 276 -8.25 19.61 9.14
N LEU A 277 -8.75 18.41 9.37
CA LEU A 277 -9.92 17.88 8.67
C LEU A 277 -11.16 18.77 8.87
N ALA A 278 -11.34 19.27 10.09
CA ALA A 278 -12.47 20.13 10.44
C ALA A 278 -12.51 21.45 9.65
N ARG A 279 -11.41 21.85 9.01
CA ARG A 279 -11.36 23.00 8.10
C ARG A 279 -11.93 22.68 6.71
N SER A 280 -12.08 21.40 6.37
CA SER A 280 -12.69 20.98 5.12
C SER A 280 -14.19 21.20 5.17
N PRO A 281 -14.81 21.82 4.14
CA PRO A 281 -16.27 22.00 4.09
C PRO A 281 -17.04 20.67 4.15
N LEU A 282 -16.55 19.62 3.50
CA LEU A 282 -17.17 18.29 3.52
C LEU A 282 -17.13 17.66 4.90
N TYR A 283 -16.00 17.79 5.61
CA TYR A 283 -15.85 17.28 6.96
C TYR A 283 -16.75 18.03 7.95
N ARG A 284 -16.90 19.36 7.79
CA ARG A 284 -17.81 20.15 8.63
C ARG A 284 -19.25 19.71 8.45
N GLN A 285 -19.70 19.46 7.23
CA GLN A 285 -21.04 18.93 6.98
C GLN A 285 -21.27 17.59 7.66
N ALA A 286 -20.28 16.72 7.64
CA ALA A 286 -20.37 15.43 8.32
C ALA A 286 -20.42 15.57 9.85
N ARG A 287 -19.69 16.54 10.42
CA ARG A 287 -19.69 16.82 11.87
C ARG A 287 -20.97 17.48 12.38
N GLU A 288 -21.65 18.24 11.55
CA GLU A 288 -22.94 18.85 11.88
C GLU A 288 -24.08 17.82 11.95
N GLN A 289 -23.85 16.61 11.44
CA GLN A 289 -24.81 15.52 11.60
C GLN A 289 -24.78 15.03 13.05
N VAL A 290 -25.93 15.08 13.67
CA VAL A 290 -26.14 14.60 15.03
C VAL A 290 -26.42 13.09 14.98
N SER A 291 -25.88 12.34 15.94
CA SER A 291 -26.21 10.92 16.07
C SER A 291 -27.73 10.74 16.27
N PRO A 292 -28.30 9.55 15.97
CA PRO A 292 -29.72 9.28 16.20
C PRO A 292 -30.21 9.59 17.62
N GLU A 293 -29.30 9.62 18.58
CA GLU A 293 -29.57 9.90 19.98
C GLU A 293 -29.47 11.38 20.36
N GLY A 294 -29.25 12.27 19.37
CA GLY A 294 -29.14 13.71 19.59
C GLY A 294 -27.80 14.17 20.16
N LYS A 295 -26.79 13.29 20.25
CA LYS A 295 -25.46 13.63 20.76
C LYS A 295 -24.54 14.10 19.60
N PRO A 296 -23.59 15.00 19.87
CA PRO A 296 -22.56 15.32 18.89
C PRO A 296 -21.87 14.04 18.40
N LEU A 297 -21.60 13.97 17.10
CA LEU A 297 -21.01 12.79 16.47
C LEU A 297 -19.69 12.35 17.14
N ASP A 298 -18.83 13.31 17.50
CA ASP A 298 -17.56 13.02 18.19
C ASP A 298 -17.77 12.32 19.55
N THR A 299 -18.79 12.73 20.31
CA THR A 299 -19.09 12.12 21.62
C THR A 299 -19.64 10.70 21.44
N ALA A 300 -20.53 10.49 20.47
CA ALA A 300 -21.07 9.17 20.15
C ALA A 300 -19.97 8.22 19.70
N MET A 301 -19.04 8.70 18.87
CA MET A 301 -17.89 7.92 18.40
C MET A 301 -16.96 7.53 19.55
N GLN A 302 -16.69 8.45 20.47
CA GLN A 302 -15.85 8.18 21.64
C GLN A 302 -16.50 7.14 22.56
N GLN A 303 -17.80 7.25 22.81
CA GLN A 303 -18.53 6.27 23.62
C GLN A 303 -18.56 4.88 22.99
N ALA A 304 -18.74 4.81 21.66
CA ALA A 304 -18.71 3.56 20.94
C ALA A 304 -17.32 2.92 20.98
N ARG A 305 -16.26 3.73 20.81
CA ARG A 305 -14.88 3.29 20.96
C ARG A 305 -14.63 2.70 22.34
N ASP A 306 -15.05 3.39 23.39
CA ASP A 306 -14.90 2.94 24.78
C ASP A 306 -15.66 1.63 25.04
N SER A 307 -16.83 1.45 24.47
CA SER A 307 -17.61 0.23 24.63
C SER A 307 -17.02 -0.98 23.89
N LEU A 308 -16.27 -0.76 22.80
CA LEU A 308 -15.64 -1.81 22.03
C LEU A 308 -14.25 -2.22 22.53
N MET A 309 -13.61 -1.38 23.34
CA MET A 309 -12.27 -1.65 23.86
C MET A 309 -12.15 -3.00 24.59
N PRO A 310 -13.08 -3.41 25.46
CA PRO A 310 -12.99 -4.72 26.12
C PRO A 310 -13.03 -5.90 25.13
N VAL A 311 -13.84 -5.82 24.09
CA VAL A 311 -13.95 -6.85 23.05
C VAL A 311 -12.68 -6.91 22.22
N THR A 312 -12.17 -5.76 21.80
CA THR A 312 -10.94 -5.65 21.04
C THR A 312 -9.73 -6.14 21.83
N GLU A 313 -9.60 -5.76 23.09
CA GLU A 313 -8.54 -6.22 23.97
C GLU A 313 -8.57 -7.73 24.16
N LYS A 314 -9.75 -8.32 24.38
CA LYS A 314 -9.91 -9.75 24.48
C LYS A 314 -9.49 -10.46 23.20
N ALA A 315 -9.89 -9.95 22.04
CA ALA A 315 -9.52 -10.50 20.74
C ALA A 315 -8.00 -10.46 20.52
N VAL A 316 -7.36 -9.34 20.85
CA VAL A 316 -5.90 -9.18 20.74
C VAL A 316 -5.17 -10.14 21.68
N ARG A 317 -5.60 -10.27 22.92
CA ARG A 317 -4.98 -11.20 23.88
C ARG A 317 -5.11 -12.65 23.44
N GLN A 318 -6.27 -13.07 22.92
CA GLN A 318 -6.47 -14.40 22.34
C GLN A 318 -5.58 -14.63 21.12
N ALA A 319 -5.47 -13.63 20.26
CA ALA A 319 -4.60 -13.68 19.07
C ALA A 319 -3.13 -13.86 19.45
N ILE A 320 -2.66 -13.18 20.48
CA ILE A 320 -1.30 -13.33 21.01
C ILE A 320 -1.08 -14.76 21.52
N THR A 321 -2.02 -15.29 22.28
CA THR A 321 -1.96 -16.67 22.79
C THR A 321 -1.89 -17.69 21.65
N LEU A 322 -2.69 -17.52 20.61
CA LEU A 322 -2.69 -18.39 19.44
C LEU A 322 -1.38 -18.28 18.65
N ALA A 323 -0.87 -17.08 18.45
CA ALA A 323 0.39 -16.85 17.77
C ALA A 323 1.56 -17.50 18.52
N GLN A 324 1.56 -17.41 19.85
CA GLN A 324 2.58 -18.03 20.71
C GLN A 324 2.48 -19.55 20.79
N GLY A 325 1.33 -20.13 20.44
CA GLY A 325 1.19 -21.58 20.30
C GLY A 325 2.03 -22.17 19.16
N SER A 326 2.31 -21.37 18.13
CA SER A 326 3.13 -21.75 16.98
C SER A 326 4.60 -21.31 17.14
N SER A 327 4.82 -20.13 17.73
CA SER A 327 6.13 -19.55 17.97
C SER A 327 6.07 -18.59 19.15
N VAL A 328 7.03 -18.68 20.03
CA VAL A 328 7.12 -17.80 21.21
C VAL A 328 7.22 -16.33 20.80
N VAL A 329 7.91 -16.07 19.69
CA VAL A 329 8.05 -14.76 19.08
C VAL A 329 7.02 -14.62 17.96
N PHE A 330 6.30 -13.54 17.92
CA PHE A 330 5.25 -13.29 16.95
C PHE A 330 5.40 -11.92 16.28
N SER A 331 4.80 -11.75 15.11
CA SER A 331 4.70 -10.48 14.44
C SER A 331 3.38 -9.78 14.78
N ARG A 332 3.36 -8.45 14.67
CA ARG A 332 2.12 -7.69 14.79
C ARG A 332 1.06 -8.17 13.79
N GLN A 333 1.50 -8.52 12.60
CA GLN A 333 0.64 -9.01 11.53
C GLN A 333 -0.09 -10.31 11.91
N ASP A 334 0.62 -11.27 12.52
CA ASP A 334 0.01 -12.52 13.01
C ASP A 334 -1.12 -12.23 13.99
N VAL A 335 -0.90 -11.28 14.89
CA VAL A 335 -1.91 -10.86 15.89
C VAL A 335 -3.11 -10.19 15.22
N VAL A 336 -2.87 -9.30 14.27
CA VAL A 336 -3.96 -8.61 13.56
C VAL A 336 -4.84 -9.60 12.80
N LEU A 337 -4.24 -10.52 12.06
CA LEU A 337 -4.97 -11.55 11.31
C LEU A 337 -5.83 -12.43 12.21
N GLU A 338 -5.29 -12.91 13.31
CA GLU A 338 -6.02 -13.74 14.25
C GLU A 338 -7.12 -12.95 15.00
N ALA A 339 -6.83 -11.72 15.41
CA ALA A 339 -7.79 -10.88 16.11
C ALA A 339 -9.00 -10.53 15.25
N LEU A 340 -8.80 -10.28 13.95
CA LEU A 340 -9.89 -9.99 13.02
C LEU A 340 -10.85 -11.18 12.83
N LYS A 341 -10.36 -12.40 13.00
CA LYS A 341 -11.20 -13.61 12.94
C LYS A 341 -12.04 -13.81 14.21
N ALA A 342 -11.63 -13.21 15.32
CA ALA A 342 -12.21 -13.49 16.62
C ALA A 342 -13.60 -12.88 16.83
N HIS A 343 -13.87 -11.71 16.27
CA HIS A 343 -15.14 -11.02 16.45
C HIS A 343 -15.46 -10.08 15.28
N PRO A 344 -16.72 -10.05 14.77
CA PRO A 344 -17.09 -9.23 13.61
C PRO A 344 -16.94 -7.73 13.82
N SER A 345 -17.00 -7.25 15.07
CA SER A 345 -16.90 -5.83 15.39
C SER A 345 -15.49 -5.32 15.64
N VAL A 346 -14.49 -6.21 15.64
CA VAL A 346 -13.08 -5.83 15.80
C VAL A 346 -12.56 -5.24 14.51
N THR A 347 -11.88 -4.09 14.60
CA THR A 347 -11.39 -3.36 13.45
C THR A 347 -9.85 -3.35 13.42
N PRO A 348 -9.21 -3.24 12.24
CA PRO A 348 -7.76 -3.08 12.17
C PRO A 348 -7.24 -1.93 13.03
N TYR A 349 -7.91 -0.78 12.99
CA TYR A 349 -7.57 0.38 13.82
C TYR A 349 -7.58 0.04 15.31
N GLY A 350 -8.67 -0.57 15.79
CA GLY A 350 -8.82 -0.96 17.19
C GLY A 350 -7.75 -1.95 17.64
N ILE A 351 -7.41 -2.90 16.78
CA ILE A 351 -6.36 -3.89 17.05
C ILE A 351 -4.99 -3.21 17.17
N HIS A 352 -4.63 -2.34 16.24
CA HIS A 352 -3.37 -1.62 16.28
C HIS A 352 -3.27 -0.72 17.51
N HIS A 353 -4.34 0.00 17.84
CA HIS A 353 -4.41 0.84 19.01
C HIS A 353 -4.22 0.03 20.31
N THR A 354 -4.94 -1.07 20.46
CA THR A 354 -4.82 -1.98 21.59
C THR A 354 -3.43 -2.60 21.68
N PHE A 355 -2.88 -3.04 20.55
CA PHE A 355 -1.52 -3.58 20.49
C PHE A 355 -0.48 -2.54 21.00
N ALA A 356 -0.58 -1.32 20.49
CA ALA A 356 0.29 -0.23 20.91
C ALA A 356 0.17 0.07 22.42
N GLU A 357 -1.04 0.03 22.96
CA GLU A 357 -1.26 0.19 24.41
C GLU A 357 -0.61 -0.93 25.23
N LEU A 358 -0.73 -2.18 24.76
CA LEU A 358 -0.11 -3.32 25.44
C LEU A 358 1.42 -3.23 25.43
N VAL A 359 2.00 -2.74 24.32
CA VAL A 359 3.44 -2.44 24.25
C VAL A 359 3.81 -1.34 25.23
N GLN A 360 3.03 -0.27 25.28
CA GLN A 360 3.28 0.86 26.18
C GLN A 360 3.19 0.46 27.66
N ARG A 361 2.26 -0.43 28.00
CA ARG A 361 2.12 -0.97 29.36
C ARG A 361 3.20 -1.98 29.74
N GLY A 362 4.04 -2.38 28.78
CA GLY A 362 5.06 -3.40 29.02
C GLY A 362 4.54 -4.83 29.02
N GLU A 363 3.32 -5.07 28.61
CA GLU A 363 2.73 -6.42 28.50
C GLU A 363 3.18 -7.16 27.23
N ILE A 364 3.56 -6.43 26.19
CA ILE A 364 4.21 -6.92 24.97
C ILE A 364 5.57 -6.27 24.87
N LEU A 365 6.59 -7.08 24.66
CA LEU A 365 7.97 -6.65 24.55
C LEU A 365 8.47 -6.79 23.12
N SER A 366 9.15 -5.76 22.61
CA SER A 366 9.82 -5.82 21.32
C SER A 366 11.09 -6.66 21.42
N VAL A 367 11.28 -7.57 20.49
CA VAL A 367 12.47 -8.43 20.41
C VAL A 367 13.45 -7.81 19.43
N PRO A 368 14.71 -7.59 19.81
CA PRO A 368 15.74 -7.15 18.89
C PRO A 368 15.87 -8.14 17.72
N GLY A 369 15.89 -7.65 16.49
CA GLY A 369 16.01 -8.47 15.30
C GLY A 369 17.03 -7.90 14.32
N ASP A 370 17.25 -8.62 13.24
CA ASP A 370 18.18 -8.30 12.16
C ASP A 370 17.69 -7.17 11.21
N GLY A 371 16.74 -6.37 11.66
CA GLY A 371 16.27 -5.16 10.97
C GLY A 371 15.18 -5.35 9.93
N SER A 372 14.69 -6.54 9.65
CA SER A 372 13.73 -6.78 8.58
C SER A 372 12.25 -6.72 9.01
N ALA A 373 11.92 -7.04 10.26
CA ALA A 373 10.56 -6.93 10.80
C ALA A 373 10.56 -6.84 12.31
N SER A 374 9.66 -6.03 12.85
CA SER A 374 9.46 -5.95 14.31
C SER A 374 8.82 -7.24 14.81
N ARG A 375 9.46 -7.88 15.78
CA ARG A 375 8.97 -9.08 16.45
C ARG A 375 8.73 -8.80 17.93
N TYR A 376 7.82 -9.56 18.49
CA TYR A 376 7.33 -9.33 19.85
C TYR A 376 7.21 -10.64 20.60
N VAL A 377 7.23 -10.51 21.93
CA VAL A 377 6.95 -11.59 22.86
C VAL A 377 6.10 -11.03 24.00
N SER A 378 5.19 -11.81 24.58
CA SER A 378 4.48 -11.36 25.77
C SER A 378 5.42 -11.33 26.98
N ALA A 379 5.25 -10.35 27.83
CA ALA A 379 6.03 -10.24 29.07
C ALA A 379 5.87 -11.47 29.98
N GLU A 380 4.67 -12.04 30.03
CA GLU A 380 4.38 -13.27 30.78
C GLU A 380 5.23 -14.45 30.27
N THR A 381 5.24 -14.68 28.97
CA THR A 381 6.05 -15.74 28.34
C THR A 381 7.53 -15.50 28.57
N TRP A 382 8.01 -14.27 28.46
CA TRP A 382 9.38 -13.91 28.72
C TRP A 382 9.80 -14.22 30.15
N LEU A 383 8.97 -13.89 31.12
CA LEU A 383 9.22 -14.19 32.55
C LEU A 383 9.25 -15.69 32.83
N GLN A 384 8.37 -16.47 32.20
CA GLN A 384 8.37 -17.93 32.29
C GLN A 384 9.65 -18.54 31.75
N GLU A 385 10.11 -18.10 30.56
CA GLU A 385 11.36 -18.55 29.95
C GLU A 385 12.57 -18.16 30.81
N LYS A 386 12.58 -16.97 31.37
CA LYS A 386 13.61 -16.50 32.27
C LYS A 386 13.66 -17.32 33.56
N ALA A 387 12.54 -17.73 34.11
CA ALA A 387 12.45 -18.63 35.25
C ALA A 387 13.01 -20.01 34.93
N ILE A 388 12.73 -20.56 33.76
CA ILE A 388 13.28 -21.83 33.28
C ILE A 388 14.81 -21.74 33.17
N LEU A 389 15.34 -20.69 32.58
CA LEU A 389 16.78 -20.43 32.48
C LEU A 389 17.45 -20.40 33.85
N ARG A 390 16.84 -19.72 34.82
CA ARG A 390 17.33 -19.68 36.19
C ARG A 390 17.38 -21.07 36.83
N THR A 391 16.33 -21.85 36.66
CA THR A 391 16.22 -23.22 37.16
C THR A 391 17.30 -24.10 36.54
N MET A 392 17.61 -23.95 35.26
CA MET A 392 18.69 -24.69 34.58
C MET A 392 20.05 -24.25 35.07
N ALA A 393 20.30 -22.97 35.27
CA ALA A 393 21.56 -22.46 35.83
C ALA A 393 21.82 -23.02 37.23
N GLU A 394 20.77 -23.30 38.02
CA GLU A 394 20.83 -23.95 39.30
C GLU A 394 21.00 -25.49 39.22
N GLY A 395 21.14 -26.07 38.01
CA GLY A 395 21.33 -27.50 37.79
C GLY A 395 20.09 -28.37 38.03
N LYS A 396 18.89 -27.74 38.04
CA LYS A 396 17.63 -28.43 38.33
C LYS A 396 16.88 -28.94 37.10
N SER A 397 17.34 -28.61 35.89
CA SER A 397 16.74 -29.03 34.63
C SER A 397 17.80 -29.27 33.57
N THR A 398 17.62 -30.30 32.76
CA THR A 398 18.47 -30.59 31.57
C THR A 398 17.83 -30.17 30.27
N GLN A 399 16.60 -29.62 30.32
CA GLN A 399 15.91 -29.17 29.11
C GLN A 399 16.46 -27.85 28.61
N ARG A 400 16.60 -27.74 27.30
CA ARG A 400 17.06 -26.53 26.66
C ARG A 400 15.99 -25.47 26.66
N PRO A 401 16.28 -24.21 27.03
CA PRO A 401 15.29 -23.15 27.01
C PRO A 401 14.87 -22.79 25.57
N LEU A 402 13.60 -22.44 25.38
CA LEU A 402 13.02 -22.10 24.11
C LEU A 402 13.45 -20.73 23.58
N MET A 403 14.03 -19.88 24.42
CA MET A 403 14.37 -18.48 24.12
C MET A 403 15.84 -18.16 24.43
N GLU A 404 16.77 -18.94 23.90
CA GLU A 404 18.22 -18.66 24.09
C GLU A 404 18.69 -17.35 23.47
N THR A 405 17.92 -16.78 22.54
CA THR A 405 18.36 -15.67 21.69
C THR A 405 17.65 -14.34 21.97
N VAL A 406 16.76 -14.29 22.95
CA VAL A 406 16.04 -13.05 23.28
C VAL A 406 16.79 -12.28 24.36
N ASP A 407 17.47 -11.22 23.94
CA ASP A 407 18.08 -10.25 24.85
C ASP A 407 17.21 -8.99 24.90
N LEU A 408 16.61 -8.74 26.05
CA LEU A 408 15.74 -7.57 26.31
C LEU A 408 16.42 -6.51 27.18
N SER A 409 17.75 -6.59 27.34
CA SER A 409 18.52 -5.61 28.09
C SER A 409 18.58 -4.23 27.46
#